data_32d3b14ce5e169d3c65b826e15315463
#
_entry.id   32d3b14ce5e169d3c65b826e15315463
#
_cell.length_a   1.000
_cell.length_b   1.000
_cell.length_c   1.000
_cell.angle_alpha   90.00
_cell.angle_beta   90.00
_cell.angle_gamma   90.00
#
_symmetry.space_group_name_H-M   'P 1'
#
loop_
_entity.id
_entity.type
_entity.pdbx_description
1 polymer ?
#
loop_
_entity_poly.entity_id
_entity_poly.type
_entity_poly.pdbx_seq_one_letter_code
_entity_poly.pdbx_strand_id
1 'polypeptide(L)'
;PLWKTVKTYLMCYFKGKQPDPGMLPLAPKGTAFQKRVWQKLLAIPYGNVTTYGAIAAEIAKEDGKPHFSAQAVGNAVGRNPISIIIPCHRVIGKDGSLTGYAGGIERKKWLLERENQPKNRAD
;
A
#
# COMPACT_ATOMS: atom_id res chain seq x y z
N PRO A 1 -1.65 23.56 -7.20
CA PRO A 1 -2.61 22.53 -7.59
C PRO A 1 -2.14 21.14 -7.17
N LEU A 2 -3.11 20.27 -6.93
CA LEU A 2 -2.85 18.90 -6.46
C LEU A 2 -1.95 18.12 -7.41
N TRP A 3 -2.11 18.27 -8.71
CA TRP A 3 -1.32 17.51 -9.68
C TRP A 3 0.19 17.82 -9.58
N LYS A 4 0.56 19.04 -9.24
CA LYS A 4 1.96 19.39 -9.05
C LYS A 4 2.51 18.71 -7.80
N THR A 5 1.73 18.65 -6.73
CA THR A 5 2.13 17.98 -5.48
C THR A 5 2.31 16.48 -5.72
N VAL A 6 1.37 15.85 -6.43
CA VAL A 6 1.47 14.43 -6.78
C VAL A 6 2.68 14.17 -7.65
N LYS A 7 2.93 15.01 -8.65
CA LYS A 7 4.10 14.88 -9.52
C LYS A 7 5.38 14.94 -8.72
N THR A 8 5.50 15.90 -7.80
CA THR A 8 6.67 16.03 -6.94
C THR A 8 6.86 14.79 -6.08
N TYR A 9 5.78 14.27 -5.50
CA TYR A 9 5.82 13.04 -4.71
C TYR A 9 6.40 11.89 -5.53
N LEU A 10 5.86 11.66 -6.73
CA LEU A 10 6.30 10.55 -7.58
C LEU A 10 7.74 10.73 -8.03
N MET A 11 8.15 11.96 -8.35
CA MET A 11 9.54 12.22 -8.71
C MET A 11 10.49 11.91 -7.55
N CYS A 12 10.13 12.30 -6.33
CA CYS A 12 10.92 11.95 -5.15
C CYS A 12 10.99 10.44 -4.95
N TYR A 13 9.87 9.75 -5.11
CA TYR A 13 9.82 8.30 -4.97
C TYR A 13 10.77 7.63 -5.96
N PHE A 14 10.70 8.00 -7.25
CA PHE A 14 11.52 7.37 -8.28
C PHE A 14 13.00 7.75 -8.20
N LYS A 15 13.32 8.80 -7.45
CA LYS A 15 14.73 9.15 -7.17
C LYS A 15 15.30 8.40 -5.96
N GLY A 16 14.51 7.51 -5.36
CA GLY A 16 14.92 6.72 -4.21
C GLY A 16 14.72 7.40 -2.86
N LYS A 17 14.06 8.54 -2.83
CA LYS A 17 13.68 9.20 -1.58
C LYS A 17 12.42 8.56 -1.02
N GLN A 18 12.11 8.84 0.24
CA GLN A 18 10.97 8.25 0.94
C GLN A 18 9.94 9.34 1.26
N PRO A 19 9.18 9.79 0.25
CA PRO A 19 8.18 10.84 0.51
C PRO A 19 7.05 10.33 1.38
N ASP A 20 6.52 11.21 2.23
CA ASP A 20 5.41 10.89 3.12
C ASP A 20 4.06 11.12 2.40
N PRO A 21 3.27 10.07 2.17
CA PRO A 21 1.95 10.25 1.54
C PRO A 21 0.99 11.09 2.38
N GLY A 22 1.23 11.22 3.68
CA GLY A 22 0.43 12.07 4.54
C GLY A 22 0.50 13.54 4.18
N MET A 23 1.48 13.95 3.38
CA MET A 23 1.60 15.32 2.89
C MET A 23 0.65 15.63 1.74
N LEU A 24 -0.02 14.61 1.17
CA LEU A 24 -0.92 14.78 0.05
C LEU A 24 -2.38 14.81 0.54
N PRO A 25 -3.21 15.74 0.02
CA PRO A 25 -4.62 15.76 0.37
C PRO A 25 -5.39 14.68 -0.40
N LEU A 26 -5.17 13.43 -0.05
CA LEU A 26 -5.79 12.29 -0.73
C LEU A 26 -7.25 12.14 -0.30
N ALA A 27 -8.12 12.02 -1.27
CA ALA A 27 -9.54 11.80 -1.04
C ALA A 27 -10.06 10.72 -2.01
N PRO A 28 -9.56 9.47 -1.91
CA PRO A 28 -9.96 8.43 -2.83
C PRO A 28 -11.44 8.06 -2.62
N LYS A 29 -12.14 7.82 -3.72
CA LYS A 29 -13.52 7.37 -3.68
C LYS A 29 -13.58 5.87 -3.47
N GLY A 30 -14.47 5.42 -2.59
CA GLY A 30 -14.66 4.02 -2.32
C GLY A 30 -15.63 3.80 -1.17
N THR A 31 -15.90 2.54 -0.86
CA THR A 31 -16.73 2.18 0.29
C THR A 31 -16.02 2.51 1.60
N ALA A 32 -16.75 2.56 2.71
CA ALA A 32 -16.15 2.78 4.02
C ALA A 32 -15.12 1.71 4.34
N PHE A 33 -15.40 0.44 3.99
CA PHE A 33 -14.46 -0.66 4.20
C PHE A 33 -13.19 -0.49 3.34
N GLN A 34 -13.36 -0.16 2.06
CA GLN A 34 -12.21 0.07 1.17
C GLN A 34 -11.31 1.19 1.71
N LYS A 35 -11.92 2.30 2.11
CA LYS A 35 -11.17 3.42 2.68
C LYS A 35 -10.43 3.03 3.96
N ARG A 36 -11.03 2.19 4.80
CA ARG A 36 -10.40 1.68 6.01
C ARG A 36 -9.17 0.85 5.69
N VAL A 37 -9.26 -0.04 4.68
CA VAL A 37 -8.12 -0.83 4.23
C VAL A 37 -7.03 0.08 3.67
N TRP A 38 -7.39 1.04 2.82
CA TRP A 38 -6.41 1.95 2.22
C TRP A 38 -5.68 2.79 3.27
N GLN A 39 -6.34 3.19 4.36
CA GLN A 39 -5.69 3.87 5.47
C GLN A 39 -4.63 2.99 6.13
N LYS A 40 -4.90 1.70 6.25
CA LYS A 40 -3.90 0.75 6.78
C LYS A 40 -2.72 0.60 5.84
N LEU A 41 -2.95 0.64 4.52
CA LEU A 41 -1.86 0.62 3.55
C LEU A 41 -0.95 1.84 3.70
N LEU A 42 -1.55 3.01 3.90
CA LEU A 42 -0.78 4.24 4.08
C LEU A 42 0.13 4.21 5.31
N ALA A 43 -0.18 3.37 6.28
CA ALA A 43 0.62 3.22 7.50
C ALA A 43 1.81 2.27 7.31
N ILE A 44 1.93 1.57 6.17
CA ILE A 44 3.05 0.66 5.92
C ILE A 44 4.27 1.48 5.51
N PRO A 45 5.37 1.43 6.29
CA PRO A 45 6.55 2.23 5.96
C PRO A 45 7.21 1.78 4.65
N TYR A 46 7.87 2.71 4.01
CA TYR A 46 8.71 2.42 2.84
C TYR A 46 9.72 1.32 3.17
N GLY A 47 9.86 0.36 2.27
CA GLY A 47 10.78 -0.76 2.45
C GLY A 47 10.23 -1.91 3.28
N ASN A 48 9.02 -1.77 3.82
CA ASN A 48 8.37 -2.81 4.60
C ASN A 48 7.22 -3.44 3.81
N VAL A 49 6.83 -4.63 4.22
CA VAL A 49 5.69 -5.34 3.63
C VAL A 49 4.80 -5.89 4.73
N THR A 50 3.54 -6.15 4.38
CA THR A 50 2.61 -6.86 5.25
C THR A 50 1.85 -7.89 4.43
N THR A 51 0.95 -8.63 5.05
CA THR A 51 0.14 -9.63 4.37
C THR A 51 -1.33 -9.27 4.46
N TYR A 52 -2.13 -9.84 3.56
CA TYR A 52 -3.59 -9.67 3.60
C TYR A 52 -4.15 -10.19 4.92
N GLY A 53 -3.61 -11.32 5.41
CA GLY A 53 -4.04 -11.90 6.68
C GLY A 53 -3.70 -11.01 7.88
N ALA A 54 -2.55 -10.35 7.86
CA ALA A 54 -2.16 -9.44 8.95
C ALA A 54 -3.10 -8.24 9.02
N ILE A 55 -3.47 -7.68 7.88
CA ILE A 55 -4.45 -6.58 7.83
C ILE A 55 -5.80 -7.06 8.32
N ALA A 56 -6.23 -8.25 7.89
CA ALA A 56 -7.50 -8.82 8.32
C ALA A 56 -7.53 -9.06 9.84
N ALA A 57 -6.43 -9.55 10.41
CA ALA A 57 -6.32 -9.76 11.85
C ALA A 57 -6.42 -8.45 12.62
N GLU A 58 -5.81 -7.41 12.10
CA GLU A 58 -5.87 -6.07 12.70
C GLU A 58 -7.30 -5.52 12.70
N ILE A 59 -8.03 -5.69 11.59
CA ILE A 59 -9.41 -5.27 11.48
C ILE A 59 -10.30 -6.07 12.45
N ALA A 60 -10.09 -7.38 12.53
CA ALA A 60 -10.84 -8.23 13.46
C ALA A 60 -10.64 -7.78 14.89
N LYS A 61 -9.41 -7.47 15.28
CA LYS A 61 -9.10 -6.99 16.63
C LYS A 61 -9.80 -5.67 16.93
N GLU A 62 -9.78 -4.75 15.98
CA GLU A 62 -10.44 -3.44 16.15
C GLU A 62 -11.95 -3.59 16.31
N ASP A 63 -12.55 -4.57 15.62
CA ASP A 63 -13.99 -4.81 15.64
C ASP A 63 -14.42 -5.78 16.75
N GLY A 64 -13.47 -6.29 17.54
CA GLY A 64 -13.77 -7.25 18.60
C GLY A 64 -14.24 -8.59 18.06
N LYS A 65 -13.81 -8.99 16.87
CA LYS A 65 -14.18 -10.26 16.24
C LYS A 65 -13.04 -11.26 16.27
N PRO A 66 -13.34 -12.59 16.26
CA PRO A 66 -12.29 -13.60 16.30
C PRO A 66 -11.45 -13.65 15.02
N HIS A 67 -12.03 -13.30 13.87
CA HIS A 67 -11.30 -13.24 12.61
C HIS A 67 -12.03 -12.35 11.60
N PHE A 68 -11.33 -12.01 10.52
CA PHE A 68 -11.87 -11.28 9.38
C PHE A 68 -11.33 -11.89 8.10
N SER A 69 -12.04 -11.71 6.98
CA SER A 69 -11.69 -12.32 5.71
C SER A 69 -10.48 -11.65 5.06
N ALA A 70 -9.40 -12.41 4.89
CA ALA A 70 -8.23 -11.95 4.12
C ALA A 70 -8.59 -11.71 2.66
N GLN A 71 -9.55 -12.49 2.11
CA GLN A 71 -10.01 -12.31 0.74
C GLN A 71 -10.71 -10.96 0.56
N ALA A 72 -11.54 -10.55 1.54
CA ALA A 72 -12.19 -9.25 1.49
C ALA A 72 -11.18 -8.12 1.53
N VAL A 73 -10.12 -8.26 2.34
CA VAL A 73 -9.02 -7.30 2.36
C VAL A 73 -8.32 -7.26 1.00
N GLY A 74 -8.04 -8.41 0.41
CA GLY A 74 -7.39 -8.48 -0.90
C GLY A 74 -8.22 -7.79 -1.99
N ASN A 75 -9.53 -7.97 -1.97
CA ASN A 75 -10.41 -7.30 -2.92
C ASN A 75 -10.35 -5.77 -2.76
N ALA A 76 -10.33 -5.28 -1.52
CA ALA A 76 -10.22 -3.84 -1.25
C ALA A 76 -8.85 -3.30 -1.69
N VAL A 77 -7.78 -4.04 -1.43
CA VAL A 77 -6.42 -3.67 -1.87
C VAL A 77 -6.39 -3.57 -3.39
N GLY A 78 -6.99 -4.52 -4.09
CA GLY A 78 -7.02 -4.54 -5.56
C GLY A 78 -7.85 -3.41 -6.17
N ARG A 79 -8.68 -2.73 -5.41
CA ARG A 79 -9.50 -1.60 -5.87
C ARG A 79 -8.84 -0.25 -5.59
N ASN A 80 -7.61 -0.23 -5.13
CA ASN A 80 -6.87 1.00 -4.84
C ASN A 80 -6.82 1.90 -6.09
N PRO A 81 -7.35 3.13 -6.02
CA PRO A 81 -7.37 4.04 -7.17
C PRO A 81 -6.08 4.83 -7.36
N ILE A 82 -5.17 4.81 -6.38
CA ILE A 82 -3.96 5.64 -6.42
C ILE A 82 -2.74 4.77 -6.09
N SER A 83 -2.26 4.03 -7.09
CA SER A 83 -1.10 3.14 -6.93
C SER A 83 0.15 3.93 -6.56
N ILE A 84 1.10 3.27 -5.92
CA ILE A 84 2.37 3.81 -5.42
C ILE A 84 2.18 4.72 -4.21
N ILE A 85 1.32 5.72 -4.28
CA ILE A 85 1.07 6.64 -3.15
C ILE A 85 0.32 5.91 -2.05
N ILE A 86 -0.80 5.24 -2.39
CA ILE A 86 -1.40 4.27 -1.48
C ILE A 86 -0.71 2.94 -1.80
N PRO A 87 0.19 2.46 -0.93
CA PRO A 87 1.17 1.42 -1.31
C PRO A 87 0.60 0.00 -1.30
N CYS A 88 -0.33 -0.28 -2.19
CA CYS A 88 -0.91 -1.63 -2.29
C CYS A 88 0.13 -2.68 -2.69
N HIS A 89 1.24 -2.26 -3.31
CA HIS A 89 2.33 -3.17 -3.65
C HIS A 89 3.06 -3.73 -2.40
N ARG A 90 2.88 -3.08 -1.23
CA ARG A 90 3.50 -3.54 0.03
C ARG A 90 2.70 -4.61 0.74
N VAL A 91 1.62 -5.11 0.13
CA VAL A 91 0.84 -6.23 0.68
C VAL A 91 1.11 -7.46 -0.18
N ILE A 92 1.53 -8.54 0.46
CA ILE A 92 1.89 -9.77 -0.23
C ILE A 92 1.10 -10.94 0.36
N GLY A 93 1.12 -12.08 -0.33
CA GLY A 93 0.52 -13.30 0.19
C GLY A 93 1.27 -13.85 1.38
N LYS A 94 0.63 -14.71 2.16
CA LYS A 94 1.19 -15.33 3.37
C LYS A 94 2.50 -16.06 3.07
N ASP A 95 2.60 -16.66 1.90
CA ASP A 95 3.78 -17.40 1.46
C ASP A 95 4.80 -16.54 0.72
N GLY A 96 4.60 -15.22 0.72
CA GLY A 96 5.45 -14.28 0.00
C GLY A 96 5.06 -14.07 -1.46
N SER A 97 3.96 -14.67 -1.91
CA SER A 97 3.53 -14.52 -3.30
C SER A 97 3.08 -13.09 -3.62
N LEU A 98 3.35 -12.65 -4.85
CA LEU A 98 3.04 -11.31 -5.31
C LEU A 98 1.76 -11.33 -6.15
N THR A 99 0.62 -11.46 -5.48
CA THR A 99 -0.68 -11.55 -6.15
C THR A 99 -1.52 -10.30 -5.91
N GLY A 100 -2.58 -10.16 -6.70
CA GLY A 100 -3.62 -9.17 -6.44
C GLY A 100 -3.29 -7.72 -6.71
N TYR A 101 -2.21 -7.42 -7.43
CA TYR A 101 -1.85 -6.06 -7.76
C TYR A 101 -2.49 -5.64 -9.10
N ALA A 102 -3.30 -4.56 -9.07
CA ALA A 102 -4.00 -4.09 -10.27
C ALA A 102 -3.05 -3.65 -11.39
N GLY A 103 -1.86 -3.16 -11.04
CA GLY A 103 -0.85 -2.76 -12.03
C GLY A 103 -0.04 -3.90 -12.62
N GLY A 104 -0.26 -5.14 -12.15
CA GLY A 104 0.46 -6.32 -12.62
C GLY A 104 1.56 -6.76 -11.68
N ILE A 105 1.82 -8.08 -11.65
CA ILE A 105 2.77 -8.68 -10.72
C ILE A 105 4.20 -8.17 -10.96
N GLU A 106 4.57 -7.96 -12.22
CA GLU A 106 5.92 -7.49 -12.55
C GLU A 106 6.18 -6.08 -12.02
N ARG A 107 5.18 -5.19 -12.11
CA ARG A 107 5.29 -3.85 -11.56
C ARG A 107 5.37 -3.87 -10.04
N LYS A 108 4.60 -4.74 -9.41
CA LYS A 108 4.65 -4.93 -7.95
C LYS A 108 6.03 -5.37 -7.52
N LYS A 109 6.61 -6.36 -8.21
CA LYS A 109 7.95 -6.86 -7.94
C LYS A 109 8.98 -5.73 -8.09
N TRP A 110 8.88 -4.96 -9.18
CA TRP A 110 9.80 -3.84 -9.43
C TRP A 110 9.76 -2.82 -8.29
N LEU A 111 8.55 -2.45 -7.85
CA LEU A 111 8.39 -1.49 -6.76
C LEU A 111 8.99 -1.99 -5.45
N LEU A 112 8.75 -3.26 -5.12
CA LEU A 112 9.29 -3.86 -3.90
C LEU A 112 10.82 -3.93 -3.94
N GLU A 113 11.40 -4.33 -5.06
CA GLU A 113 12.83 -4.40 -5.22
C GLU A 113 13.47 -3.02 -5.10
N ARG A 114 12.84 -1.99 -5.67
CA ARG A 114 13.34 -0.63 -5.57
C ARG A 114 13.31 -0.14 -4.11
N GLU A 115 12.26 -0.45 -3.37
CA GLU A 115 12.15 -0.04 -1.96
C GLU A 115 13.14 -0.77 -1.08
N ASN A 116 13.62 -1.93 -1.50
CA ASN A 116 14.59 -2.72 -0.73
C ASN A 116 16.04 -2.42 -1.07
N GLN A 117 16.32 -1.52 -2.01
CA GLN A 117 17.70 -1.18 -2.36
C GLN A 117 18.34 -0.38 -1.22
N PRO A 118 19.53 -0.80 -0.72
CA PRO A 118 20.17 -0.12 0.41
C PRO A 118 20.40 1.37 0.19
N LYS A 119 20.78 1.76 -1.03
CA LYS A 119 21.03 3.17 -1.35
C LYS A 119 19.80 4.05 -1.24
N ASN A 120 18.61 3.47 -1.34
CA ASN A 120 17.33 4.19 -1.21
C ASN A 120 16.89 4.29 0.24
N ARG A 121 17.53 3.54 1.14
CA ARG A 121 17.13 3.43 2.55
C ARG A 121 18.13 4.09 3.50
N ALA A 122 19.21 4.57 2.97
CA ALA A 122 20.33 5.04 3.74
C ALA A 122 20.23 6.49 4.15
N ASP A 123 19.17 7.10 4.05
CA ASP A 123 19.05 8.46 4.36
C ASP A 123 18.65 8.86 5.61
#